data_632571ed8a21189ede2e438ef6207c58
#
_entry.id   632571ed8a21189ede2e438ef6207c58
#
_cell.length_a   1.000
_cell.length_b   1.000
_cell.length_c   1.000
_cell.angle_alpha   90.00
_cell.angle_beta   90.00
_cell.angle_gamma   90.00
#
_symmetry.space_group_name_H-M   'P 1'
#
loop_
_entity.id
_entity.type
_entity.pdbx_description
1 polymer ?
#
loop_
_entity_poly.entity_id
_entity_poly.type
_entity_poly.pdbx_seq_one_letter_code
_entity_poly.pdbx_strand_id
1 'polypeptide(L)'
;MPIGRLKTRFCFRRPIGNVGYNARMIYHHIALNVPLAGGLLTYAHPEALSAGTRVAVRFVNKTVAGIVWQSGITPDIDPAKILPLQAVFAEEPPLPEAWRRLLAFAARYYHYPLGQAVATALPQGLREARPVALPEPPLFYSLTEAGRLNAPPERHRKQYALWQAMCGGRLEMAALKKINPQAPKLIGQWQAQAWINADAAALPVLRPSEHILNEQQQAASAHIQAAFGRFQPFLLYGITGSGKTEVYFDAVAKVLAEGRQVLFLLPEINLTPQLLKRVQARFADVPTAVLHSQTAAGARTQDYLRAMLGQAKLIIGTRLAVFTPLADVGLIVVDEEHDGSFKQENELRYQARDLAVWRAQQAACPIVLGSATPSLESWNNA
;
A
#
# COMPACT_ATOMS: atom_id res chain seq x y z
N MET A 1 3.38 -37.75 -18.97
CA MET A 1 3.58 -37.92 -17.53
C MET A 1 2.86 -36.75 -16.84
N PRO A 2 1.91 -36.97 -15.94
CA PRO A 2 1.14 -35.93 -15.34
C PRO A 2 1.93 -35.31 -14.20
N ILE A 3 2.10 -33.98 -14.22
CA ILE A 3 2.71 -33.17 -13.15
C ILE A 3 1.69 -33.09 -12.01
N GLY A 4 2.07 -33.74 -10.90
CA GLY A 4 1.26 -33.87 -9.72
C GLY A 4 0.95 -32.50 -9.07
N ARG A 5 -0.31 -32.33 -8.66
CA ARG A 5 -0.77 -31.25 -7.78
C ARG A 5 0.03 -31.29 -6.48
N LEU A 6 0.86 -30.27 -6.24
CA LEU A 6 1.41 -30.00 -4.92
C LEU A 6 0.24 -29.62 -3.99
N LYS A 7 -0.17 -30.58 -3.19
CA LYS A 7 -1.04 -30.33 -2.04
C LYS A 7 -0.20 -29.58 -1.00
N THR A 8 -0.45 -28.29 -0.83
CA THR A 8 0.08 -27.52 0.28
C THR A 8 -0.41 -28.13 1.58
N ARG A 9 0.42 -28.92 2.24
CA ARG A 9 0.17 -29.38 3.59
C ARG A 9 0.40 -28.22 4.52
N PHE A 10 -0.66 -27.64 5.07
CA PHE A 10 -0.60 -26.78 6.23
C PHE A 10 -0.08 -27.60 7.41
N CYS A 11 1.20 -27.43 7.77
CA CYS A 11 1.73 -27.91 9.03
C CYS A 11 1.24 -27.00 10.14
N PHE A 12 0.10 -27.29 10.74
CA PHE A 12 -0.19 -26.84 12.08
C PHE A 12 0.82 -27.52 13.00
N ARG A 13 1.88 -26.83 13.38
CA ARG A 13 2.66 -27.25 14.54
C ARG A 13 1.71 -27.22 15.73
N ARG A 14 1.58 -28.37 16.40
CA ARG A 14 0.83 -28.53 17.65
C ARG A 14 1.21 -27.42 18.62
N PRO A 15 0.28 -26.96 19.49
CA PRO A 15 0.64 -26.06 20.57
C PRO A 15 1.83 -26.68 21.30
N ILE A 16 2.84 -25.86 21.56
CA ILE A 16 4.08 -26.22 22.22
C ILE A 16 3.69 -26.78 23.60
N GLY A 17 3.63 -28.11 23.68
CA GLY A 17 3.49 -28.81 24.95
C GLY A 17 4.74 -28.52 25.78
N ASN A 18 4.57 -28.23 27.07
CA ASN A 18 5.58 -28.01 28.09
C ASN A 18 7.03 -28.04 27.60
N VAL A 19 7.50 -26.91 27.07
CA VAL A 19 8.93 -26.70 26.83
C VAL A 19 9.56 -26.52 28.19
N GLY A 20 10.47 -27.42 28.51
CA GLY A 20 11.16 -27.43 29.80
C GLY A 20 11.71 -26.04 30.18
N TYR A 21 11.61 -25.69 31.43
CA TYR A 21 11.84 -24.40 32.10
C TYR A 21 13.27 -23.84 32.02
N ASN A 22 14.07 -24.16 30.98
CA ASN A 22 15.47 -23.72 30.83
C ASN A 22 15.78 -22.87 29.58
N ALA A 23 14.81 -22.53 28.74
CA ALA A 23 15.05 -21.57 27.68
C ALA A 23 15.00 -20.14 28.25
N ARG A 24 16.08 -19.36 28.05
CA ARG A 24 16.13 -17.95 28.45
C ARG A 24 15.05 -17.19 27.63
N MET A 25 13.94 -16.85 28.28
CA MET A 25 12.84 -16.11 27.64
C MET A 25 13.26 -14.68 27.33
N ILE A 26 12.89 -14.23 26.16
CA ILE A 26 13.08 -12.84 25.72
C ILE A 26 11.72 -12.13 25.81
N TYR A 27 11.73 -10.92 26.34
CA TYR A 27 10.52 -10.14 26.55
C TYR A 27 10.34 -9.10 25.46
N HIS A 28 9.09 -8.88 25.08
CA HIS A 28 8.72 -8.00 23.97
C HIS A 28 7.59 -7.07 24.39
N HIS A 29 7.69 -5.81 24.04
CA HIS A 29 6.55 -4.90 24.05
C HIS A 29 5.69 -5.13 22.82
N ILE A 30 4.41 -5.41 23.02
CA ILE A 30 3.43 -5.66 21.96
C ILE A 30 2.39 -4.54 21.95
N ALA A 31 2.21 -3.90 20.80
CA ALA A 31 1.13 -2.95 20.57
C ALA A 31 -0.17 -3.72 20.31
N LEU A 32 -1.16 -3.53 21.17
CA LEU A 32 -2.49 -4.15 21.09
C LEU A 32 -3.58 -3.11 20.96
N ASN A 33 -4.68 -3.47 20.30
CA ASN A 33 -5.89 -2.64 20.24
C ASN A 33 -6.62 -2.62 21.59
N VAL A 34 -6.04 -1.95 22.57
CA VAL A 34 -6.59 -1.81 23.92
C VAL A 34 -6.42 -0.37 24.40
N PRO A 35 -7.39 0.17 25.16
CA PRO A 35 -7.37 1.56 25.63
C PRO A 35 -6.46 1.71 26.89
N LEU A 36 -5.20 1.31 26.77
CA LEU A 36 -4.23 1.41 27.86
C LEU A 36 -3.32 2.63 27.64
N ALA A 37 -3.03 3.35 28.72
CA ALA A 37 -1.99 4.35 28.72
C ALA A 37 -0.66 3.72 28.28
N GLY A 38 0.03 4.31 27.28
CA GLY A 38 1.21 3.73 26.66
C GLY A 38 0.92 2.68 25.57
N GLY A 39 -0.22 1.97 25.60
CA GLY A 39 -0.67 1.08 24.52
C GLY A 39 0.17 -0.15 24.26
N LEU A 40 1.14 -0.47 25.14
CA LEU A 40 2.05 -1.60 25.03
C LEU A 40 1.88 -2.57 26.18
N LEU A 41 1.90 -3.87 25.90
CA LEU A 41 1.92 -4.93 26.92
C LEU A 41 3.14 -5.83 26.70
N THR A 42 3.66 -6.39 27.81
CA THR A 42 4.82 -7.27 27.80
C THR A 42 4.40 -8.72 27.65
N TYR A 43 5.01 -9.41 26.66
CA TYR A 43 4.87 -10.85 26.45
C TYR A 43 6.25 -11.49 26.27
N ALA A 44 6.31 -12.82 26.48
CA ALA A 44 7.54 -13.59 26.42
C ALA A 44 7.58 -14.51 25.20
N HIS A 45 8.78 -14.70 24.61
CA HIS A 45 9.04 -15.66 23.55
C HIS A 45 10.49 -16.16 23.68
N PRO A 46 10.81 -17.42 23.32
CA PRO A 46 12.18 -17.93 23.41
C PRO A 46 13.17 -17.27 22.45
N GLU A 47 12.68 -16.67 21.37
CA GLU A 47 13.51 -16.03 20.33
C GLU A 47 13.30 -14.52 20.31
N ALA A 48 14.36 -13.79 19.89
CA ALA A 48 14.23 -12.38 19.60
C ALA A 48 13.45 -12.18 18.31
N LEU A 49 12.43 -11.29 18.37
CA LEU A 49 11.57 -10.99 17.24
C LEU A 49 11.88 -9.60 16.68
N SER A 50 11.83 -9.47 15.37
CA SER A 50 11.99 -8.16 14.71
C SER A 50 10.83 -7.24 15.08
N ALA A 51 11.12 -5.99 15.39
CA ALA A 51 10.08 -4.99 15.60
C ALA A 51 9.28 -4.78 14.31
N GLY A 52 7.95 -4.75 14.44
CA GLY A 52 7.01 -4.78 13.31
C GLY A 52 6.43 -6.16 13.02
N THR A 53 6.98 -7.25 13.60
CA THR A 53 6.41 -8.60 13.44
C THR A 53 5.01 -8.68 14.01
N ARG A 54 4.11 -9.28 13.26
CA ARG A 54 2.75 -9.53 13.68
C ARG A 54 2.67 -10.83 14.49
N VAL A 55 1.96 -10.80 15.62
CA VAL A 55 1.86 -11.91 16.56
C VAL A 55 0.43 -12.11 17.02
N ALA A 56 0.13 -13.30 17.55
CA ALA A 56 -1.09 -13.58 18.29
C ALA A 56 -0.77 -13.69 19.78
N VAL A 57 -1.55 -13.02 20.61
CA VAL A 57 -1.41 -13.04 22.07
C VAL A 57 -2.74 -13.32 22.75
N ARG A 58 -2.68 -13.88 23.93
CA ARG A 58 -3.85 -13.97 24.81
C ARG A 58 -4.01 -12.66 25.59
N PHE A 59 -5.14 -12.01 25.40
CA PHE A 59 -5.52 -10.83 26.18
C PHE A 59 -6.88 -11.08 26.83
N VAL A 60 -6.89 -11.13 28.16
CA VAL A 60 -8.04 -11.57 28.98
C VAL A 60 -8.45 -12.98 28.53
N ASN A 61 -9.62 -13.15 27.92
CA ASN A 61 -10.15 -14.45 27.46
C ASN A 61 -10.18 -14.59 25.94
N LYS A 62 -9.49 -13.71 25.19
CA LYS A 62 -9.49 -13.71 23.71
C LYS A 62 -8.07 -13.78 23.18
N THR A 63 -7.92 -14.42 22.02
CA THR A 63 -6.72 -14.32 21.21
C THR A 63 -6.86 -13.11 20.30
N VAL A 64 -5.91 -12.19 20.36
CA VAL A 64 -5.90 -10.95 19.59
C VAL A 64 -4.58 -10.80 18.83
N ALA A 65 -4.62 -10.11 17.70
CA ALA A 65 -3.41 -9.77 16.97
C ALA A 65 -2.71 -8.58 17.66
N GLY A 66 -1.39 -8.61 17.66
CA GLY A 66 -0.54 -7.53 18.11
C GLY A 66 0.67 -7.35 17.21
N ILE A 67 1.36 -6.23 17.39
CA ILE A 67 2.58 -5.92 16.66
C ILE A 67 3.72 -5.81 17.66
N VAL A 68 4.81 -6.53 17.43
CA VAL A 68 6.05 -6.38 18.19
C VAL A 68 6.56 -4.96 18.01
N TRP A 69 6.55 -4.18 19.08
CA TRP A 69 7.00 -2.81 19.06
C TRP A 69 8.47 -2.70 19.42
N GLN A 70 8.88 -3.43 20.43
CA GLN A 70 10.25 -3.53 20.90
C GLN A 70 10.56 -4.94 21.40
N SER A 71 11.76 -5.41 21.16
CA SER A 71 12.24 -6.75 21.52
C SER A 71 13.46 -6.65 22.46
N GLY A 72 13.65 -7.68 23.29
CA GLY A 72 14.82 -7.75 24.18
C GLY A 72 14.76 -6.74 25.33
N ILE A 73 13.56 -6.41 25.79
CA ILE A 73 13.36 -5.48 26.92
C ILE A 73 13.60 -6.17 28.27
N THR A 74 13.94 -5.38 29.28
CA THR A 74 13.87 -5.82 30.66
C THR A 74 12.45 -5.53 31.16
N PRO A 75 11.71 -6.57 31.62
CA PRO A 75 10.36 -6.36 32.10
C PRO A 75 10.35 -5.55 33.41
N ASP A 76 9.37 -4.68 33.56
CA ASP A 76 9.09 -3.87 34.75
C ASP A 76 8.13 -4.58 35.75
N ILE A 77 7.66 -5.78 35.40
CA ILE A 77 6.78 -6.62 36.20
C ILE A 77 7.41 -7.99 36.43
N ASP A 78 6.93 -8.72 37.43
CA ASP A 78 7.38 -10.07 37.73
C ASP A 78 7.32 -10.99 36.49
N PRO A 79 8.45 -11.56 36.06
CA PRO A 79 8.51 -12.46 34.89
C PRO A 79 7.53 -13.63 34.96
N ALA A 80 7.20 -14.13 36.13
CA ALA A 80 6.26 -15.23 36.31
C ALA A 80 4.82 -14.87 35.92
N LYS A 81 4.50 -13.57 35.83
CA LYS A 81 3.18 -13.07 35.43
C LYS A 81 3.09 -12.76 33.94
N ILE A 82 4.22 -12.82 33.21
CA ILE A 82 4.27 -12.51 31.81
C ILE A 82 3.83 -13.72 30.98
N LEU A 83 2.78 -13.53 30.18
CA LEU A 83 2.26 -14.58 29.32
C LEU A 83 3.14 -14.77 28.06
N PRO A 84 3.26 -16.03 27.58
CA PRO A 84 3.92 -16.29 26.30
C PRO A 84 3.07 -15.83 25.11
N LEU A 85 3.74 -15.54 23.97
CA LEU A 85 3.06 -15.40 22.70
C LEU A 85 2.35 -16.70 22.31
N GLN A 86 1.17 -16.61 21.71
CA GLN A 86 0.45 -17.78 21.20
C GLN A 86 0.90 -18.21 19.80
N ALA A 87 1.22 -17.23 18.94
CA ALA A 87 1.77 -17.49 17.62
C ALA A 87 2.59 -16.28 17.12
N VAL A 88 3.55 -16.56 16.27
CA VAL A 88 4.32 -15.58 15.50
C VAL A 88 4.01 -15.82 14.02
N PHE A 89 3.63 -14.77 13.29
CA PHE A 89 3.37 -14.84 11.85
C PHE A 89 4.67 -14.57 11.07
N ALA A 90 5.63 -15.50 11.20
CA ALA A 90 6.99 -15.35 10.72
C ALA A 90 7.13 -15.27 9.18
N GLU A 91 6.16 -15.80 8.45
CA GLU A 91 6.13 -15.75 6.99
C GLU A 91 5.70 -14.35 6.46
N GLU A 92 5.12 -13.52 7.32
CA GLU A 92 4.74 -12.18 6.99
C GLU A 92 5.91 -11.22 7.24
N PRO A 93 6.24 -10.34 6.28
CA PRO A 93 7.29 -9.36 6.49
C PRO A 93 6.89 -8.40 7.63
N PRO A 94 7.83 -8.03 8.51
CA PRO A 94 7.55 -7.09 9.58
C PRO A 94 7.15 -5.72 9.01
N LEU A 95 6.22 -5.05 9.69
CA LEU A 95 5.81 -3.69 9.34
C LEU A 95 7.01 -2.74 9.43
N PRO A 96 7.25 -1.91 8.42
CA PRO A 96 8.47 -1.09 8.30
C PRO A 96 8.67 -0.12 9.46
N GLU A 97 9.92 0.23 9.75
CA GLU A 97 10.24 1.22 10.78
C GLU A 97 9.62 2.58 10.51
N ALA A 98 9.64 3.04 9.25
CA ALA A 98 9.03 4.31 8.85
C ALA A 98 7.53 4.35 9.20
N TRP A 99 6.81 3.24 9.03
CA TRP A 99 5.41 3.11 9.41
C TRP A 99 5.22 3.16 10.93
N ARG A 100 6.07 2.48 11.69
CA ARG A 100 6.03 2.51 13.17
C ARG A 100 6.34 3.91 13.71
N ARG A 101 7.29 4.63 13.10
CA ARG A 101 7.61 6.02 13.43
C ARG A 101 6.42 6.95 13.17
N LEU A 102 5.72 6.79 12.04
CA LEU A 102 4.50 7.55 11.73
C LEU A 102 3.43 7.35 12.81
N LEU A 103 3.20 6.11 13.23
CA LEU A 103 2.19 5.82 14.26
C LEU A 103 2.61 6.27 15.65
N ALA A 104 3.89 6.15 16.01
CA ALA A 104 4.40 6.71 17.26
C ALA A 104 4.23 8.24 17.30
N PHE A 105 4.53 8.92 16.19
CA PHE A 105 4.28 10.35 16.05
C PHE A 105 2.79 10.68 16.19
N ALA A 106 1.92 10.01 15.42
CA ALA A 106 0.47 10.26 15.46
C ALA A 106 -0.12 10.00 16.85
N ALA A 107 0.23 8.88 17.49
CA ALA A 107 -0.24 8.55 18.83
C ALA A 107 0.16 9.63 19.86
N ARG A 108 1.41 10.09 19.80
CA ARG A 108 1.92 11.13 20.70
C ARG A 108 1.29 12.50 20.42
N TYR A 109 1.24 12.89 19.16
CA TYR A 109 0.75 14.21 18.74
C TYR A 109 -0.74 14.40 19.01
N TYR A 110 -1.54 13.36 18.75
CA TYR A 110 -3.00 13.38 18.95
C TYR A 110 -3.42 12.82 20.32
N HIS A 111 -2.46 12.57 21.23
CA HIS A 111 -2.72 12.03 22.57
C HIS A 111 -3.61 10.78 22.57
N TYR A 112 -3.31 9.82 21.71
CA TYR A 112 -4.10 8.63 21.52
C TYR A 112 -3.30 7.36 21.84
N PRO A 113 -3.91 6.30 22.45
CA PRO A 113 -3.19 5.08 22.79
C PRO A 113 -2.53 4.44 21.56
N LEU A 114 -1.22 4.14 21.66
CA LEU A 114 -0.44 3.65 20.51
C LEU A 114 -1.03 2.38 19.90
N GLY A 115 -1.43 1.40 20.71
CA GLY A 115 -2.02 0.16 20.19
C GLY A 115 -3.33 0.38 19.41
N GLN A 116 -4.14 1.36 19.84
CA GLN A 116 -5.34 1.74 19.11
C GLN A 116 -5.01 2.52 17.82
N ALA A 117 -3.97 3.36 17.83
CA ALA A 117 -3.47 4.02 16.62
C ALA A 117 -2.97 3.00 15.59
N VAL A 118 -2.24 1.97 16.04
CA VAL A 118 -1.82 0.82 15.23
C VAL A 118 -3.05 0.11 14.62
N ALA A 119 -4.06 -0.17 15.42
CA ALA A 119 -5.28 -0.84 14.96
C ALA A 119 -6.05 0.02 13.93
N THR A 120 -6.09 1.35 14.11
CA THR A 120 -6.71 2.28 13.14
C THR A 120 -6.01 2.21 11.79
N ALA A 121 -4.68 2.12 11.78
CA ALA A 121 -3.86 2.11 10.58
C ALA A 121 -3.85 0.77 9.83
N LEU A 122 -4.19 -0.33 10.48
CA LEU A 122 -4.18 -1.67 9.88
C LEU A 122 -5.52 -1.99 9.19
N PRO A 123 -5.50 -2.60 7.99
CA PRO A 123 -6.71 -3.15 7.38
C PRO A 123 -7.23 -4.33 8.22
N GLN A 124 -8.53 -4.64 8.06
CA GLN A 124 -9.21 -5.63 8.88
C GLN A 124 -8.48 -6.99 8.91
N GLY A 125 -8.01 -7.50 7.78
CA GLY A 125 -7.33 -8.79 7.72
C GLY A 125 -6.08 -8.87 8.60
N LEU A 126 -5.34 -7.76 8.74
CA LEU A 126 -4.14 -7.70 9.60
C LEU A 126 -4.47 -7.48 11.08
N ARG A 127 -5.70 -7.09 11.43
CA ARG A 127 -6.17 -6.98 12.83
C ARG A 127 -6.64 -8.30 13.41
N GLU A 128 -6.78 -9.33 12.59
CA GLU A 128 -7.21 -10.66 13.02
C GLU A 128 -6.00 -11.51 13.44
N ALA A 129 -6.15 -12.34 14.49
CA ALA A 129 -5.09 -13.20 15.02
C ALA A 129 -4.95 -14.49 14.19
N ARG A 130 -4.81 -14.36 12.86
CA ARG A 130 -4.58 -15.45 11.91
C ARG A 130 -3.61 -15.04 10.83
N PRO A 131 -2.88 -15.99 10.19
CA PRO A 131 -2.00 -15.68 9.08
C PRO A 131 -2.77 -15.05 7.91
N VAL A 132 -2.10 -14.18 7.16
CA VAL A 132 -2.61 -13.56 5.94
C VAL A 132 -1.79 -14.05 4.76
N ALA A 133 -2.46 -14.44 3.68
CA ALA A 133 -1.78 -14.78 2.44
C ALA A 133 -1.13 -13.53 1.84
N LEU A 134 0.16 -13.60 1.57
CA LEU A 134 0.87 -12.53 0.89
C LEU A 134 0.45 -12.46 -0.58
N PRO A 135 0.36 -11.25 -1.15
CA PRO A 135 0.11 -11.10 -2.56
C PRO A 135 1.28 -11.65 -3.37
N GLU A 136 0.98 -12.37 -4.43
CA GLU A 136 1.99 -12.76 -5.40
C GLU A 136 2.50 -11.51 -6.13
N PRO A 137 3.80 -11.46 -6.49
CA PRO A 137 4.32 -10.40 -7.32
C PRO A 137 3.49 -10.24 -8.60
N PRO A 138 3.17 -9.02 -9.04
CA PRO A 138 2.42 -8.83 -10.27
C PRO A 138 3.22 -9.35 -11.46
N LEU A 139 2.59 -10.20 -12.26
CA LEU A 139 3.12 -10.65 -13.55
C LEU A 139 2.47 -9.82 -14.66
N PHE A 140 3.32 -9.28 -15.52
CA PHE A 140 2.91 -8.56 -16.73
C PHE A 140 3.10 -9.45 -17.93
N TYR A 141 2.08 -9.47 -18.78
CA TYR A 141 2.04 -10.26 -19.99
C TYR A 141 2.14 -9.35 -21.19
N SER A 142 3.06 -9.64 -22.10
CA SER A 142 3.24 -8.93 -23.37
C SER A 142 3.29 -9.91 -24.54
N LEU A 143 2.83 -9.47 -25.71
CA LEU A 143 2.97 -10.26 -26.94
C LEU A 143 4.45 -10.28 -27.37
N THR A 144 4.93 -11.46 -27.72
CA THR A 144 6.18 -11.62 -28.48
C THR A 144 5.98 -11.15 -29.93
N GLU A 145 7.03 -11.08 -30.72
CA GLU A 145 6.91 -10.82 -32.16
C GLU A 145 6.02 -11.86 -32.84
N ALA A 146 6.21 -13.14 -32.52
CA ALA A 146 5.35 -14.21 -32.99
C ALA A 146 3.88 -14.00 -32.56
N GLY A 147 3.63 -13.58 -31.32
CA GLY A 147 2.28 -13.30 -30.83
C GLY A 147 1.61 -12.10 -31.52
N ARG A 148 2.38 -11.11 -31.94
CA ARG A 148 1.86 -9.97 -32.72
C ARG A 148 1.46 -10.35 -34.13
N LEU A 149 2.20 -11.27 -34.77
CA LEU A 149 1.92 -11.76 -36.12
C LEU A 149 0.76 -12.76 -36.15
N ASN A 150 0.40 -13.39 -35.05
CA ASN A 150 -0.64 -14.43 -34.97
C ASN A 150 -1.91 -13.90 -34.29
N ALA A 151 -2.56 -12.89 -34.90
CA ALA A 151 -3.82 -12.36 -34.41
C ALA A 151 -4.93 -13.42 -34.39
N PRO A 152 -5.70 -13.54 -33.30
CA PRO A 152 -6.90 -14.38 -33.28
C PRO A 152 -7.91 -13.88 -34.31
N PRO A 153 -8.73 -14.77 -34.92
CA PRO A 153 -9.77 -14.35 -35.84
C PRO A 153 -10.75 -13.36 -35.18
N GLU A 154 -11.16 -12.31 -35.89
CA GLU A 154 -12.08 -11.26 -35.37
C GLU A 154 -13.44 -11.82 -34.91
N ARG A 155 -13.90 -12.93 -35.55
CA ARG A 155 -15.10 -13.67 -35.11
C ARG A 155 -15.02 -14.13 -33.66
N HIS A 156 -13.82 -14.32 -33.12
CA HIS A 156 -13.57 -14.64 -31.71
C HIS A 156 -13.42 -13.34 -30.88
N ARG A 157 -14.42 -12.51 -30.90
CA ARG A 157 -14.43 -11.13 -30.37
C ARG A 157 -13.68 -10.93 -29.06
N LYS A 158 -13.88 -11.81 -28.05
CA LYS A 158 -13.23 -11.69 -26.74
C LYS A 158 -11.73 -12.01 -26.75
N GLN A 159 -11.31 -12.93 -27.61
CA GLN A 159 -9.88 -13.27 -27.77
C GLN A 159 -9.18 -12.17 -28.57
N TYR A 160 -9.84 -11.67 -29.63
CA TYR A 160 -9.33 -10.57 -30.43
C TYR A 160 -9.17 -9.28 -29.62
N ALA A 161 -10.17 -8.93 -28.79
CA ALA A 161 -10.10 -7.77 -27.90
C ALA A 161 -8.95 -7.91 -26.86
N LEU A 162 -8.70 -9.12 -26.34
CA LEU A 162 -7.58 -9.39 -25.45
C LEU A 162 -6.24 -9.19 -26.17
N TRP A 163 -6.09 -9.75 -27.37
CA TRP A 163 -4.92 -9.60 -28.22
C TRP A 163 -4.67 -8.14 -28.58
N GLN A 164 -5.71 -7.42 -29.03
CA GLN A 164 -5.65 -6.00 -29.38
C GLN A 164 -5.19 -5.13 -28.20
N ALA A 165 -5.73 -5.39 -27.00
CA ALA A 165 -5.30 -4.69 -25.79
C ALA A 165 -3.82 -4.93 -25.48
N MET A 166 -3.33 -6.15 -25.72
CA MET A 166 -1.92 -6.51 -25.50
C MET A 166 -0.99 -5.97 -26.61
N CYS A 167 -1.51 -5.62 -27.78
CA CYS A 167 -0.73 -4.90 -28.80
C CYS A 167 -0.35 -3.49 -28.34
N GLY A 168 -1.18 -2.88 -27.48
CA GLY A 168 -0.92 -1.56 -26.90
C GLY A 168 0.12 -1.55 -25.78
N GLY A 169 0.60 -2.70 -25.33
CA GLY A 169 1.58 -2.80 -24.25
C GLY A 169 1.41 -4.07 -23.42
N ARG A 170 2.15 -4.13 -22.32
CA ARG A 170 2.04 -5.24 -21.37
C ARG A 170 0.93 -4.96 -20.37
N LEU A 171 0.21 -6.00 -19.95
CA LEU A 171 -0.92 -5.89 -19.03
C LEU A 171 -0.81 -6.92 -17.92
N GLU A 172 -1.24 -6.49 -16.72
CA GLU A 172 -1.38 -7.40 -15.56
C GLU A 172 -2.58 -8.34 -15.75
N MET A 173 -2.51 -9.54 -15.18
CA MET A 173 -3.60 -10.52 -15.25
C MET A 173 -4.96 -9.97 -14.79
N ALA A 174 -4.96 -9.06 -13.81
CA ALA A 174 -6.18 -8.41 -13.34
C ALA A 174 -6.86 -7.54 -14.44
N ALA A 175 -6.07 -6.84 -15.23
CA ALA A 175 -6.57 -6.06 -16.37
C ALA A 175 -7.06 -6.97 -17.50
N LEU A 176 -6.32 -8.03 -17.81
CA LEU A 176 -6.71 -9.02 -18.82
C LEU A 176 -8.02 -9.73 -18.47
N LYS A 177 -8.25 -10.07 -17.20
CA LYS A 177 -9.52 -10.66 -16.73
C LYS A 177 -10.73 -9.73 -16.90
N LYS A 178 -10.54 -8.42 -16.81
CA LYS A 178 -11.62 -7.43 -17.04
C LYS A 178 -12.06 -7.43 -18.50
N ILE A 179 -11.12 -7.64 -19.45
CA ILE A 179 -11.40 -7.73 -20.87
C ILE A 179 -12.04 -9.08 -21.21
N ASN A 180 -11.46 -10.15 -20.69
CA ASN A 180 -11.94 -11.50 -20.90
C ASN A 180 -11.77 -12.35 -19.61
N PRO A 181 -12.85 -12.77 -18.95
CA PRO A 181 -12.77 -13.61 -17.75
C PRO A 181 -11.98 -14.92 -17.95
N GLN A 182 -11.89 -15.41 -19.20
CA GLN A 182 -11.11 -16.61 -19.55
C GLN A 182 -9.63 -16.30 -19.86
N ALA A 183 -9.17 -15.06 -19.65
CA ALA A 183 -7.80 -14.65 -19.91
C ALA A 183 -6.75 -15.62 -19.32
N PRO A 184 -6.85 -16.13 -18.08
CA PRO A 184 -5.84 -17.06 -17.56
C PRO A 184 -5.63 -18.30 -18.43
N LYS A 185 -6.72 -18.88 -18.95
CA LYS A 185 -6.65 -20.05 -19.83
C LYS A 185 -6.02 -19.70 -21.18
N LEU A 186 -6.43 -18.59 -21.77
CA LEU A 186 -5.92 -18.12 -23.06
C LEU A 186 -4.44 -17.75 -22.98
N ILE A 187 -4.05 -17.02 -21.95
CA ILE A 187 -2.66 -16.64 -21.67
C ILE A 187 -1.79 -17.89 -21.54
N GLY A 188 -2.24 -18.91 -20.78
CA GLY A 188 -1.52 -20.18 -20.66
C GLY A 188 -1.35 -20.90 -22.01
N GLN A 189 -2.38 -20.87 -22.88
CA GLN A 189 -2.30 -21.42 -24.22
C GLN A 189 -1.31 -20.65 -25.11
N TRP A 190 -1.36 -19.34 -25.08
CA TRP A 190 -0.49 -18.46 -25.86
C TRP A 190 0.97 -18.50 -25.35
N GLN A 191 1.18 -18.70 -24.04
CA GLN A 191 2.52 -18.96 -23.50
C GLN A 191 3.11 -20.30 -24.02
N ALA A 192 2.29 -21.35 -24.05
CA ALA A 192 2.71 -22.64 -24.60
C ALA A 192 3.08 -22.56 -26.10
N GLN A 193 2.55 -21.56 -26.81
CA GLN A 193 2.86 -21.27 -28.22
C GLN A 193 3.99 -20.25 -28.37
N ALA A 194 4.62 -19.82 -27.28
CA ALA A 194 5.64 -18.76 -27.26
C ALA A 194 5.14 -17.40 -27.83
N TRP A 195 3.83 -17.14 -27.78
CA TRP A 195 3.25 -15.88 -28.23
C TRP A 195 3.27 -14.78 -27.15
N ILE A 196 3.50 -15.16 -25.90
CA ILE A 196 3.46 -14.28 -24.74
C ILE A 196 4.70 -14.46 -23.88
N ASN A 197 5.31 -13.34 -23.49
CA ASN A 197 6.25 -13.24 -22.39
C ASN A 197 5.51 -12.89 -21.10
N ALA A 198 5.97 -13.47 -19.98
CA ALA A 198 5.52 -13.13 -18.64
C ALA A 198 6.73 -12.62 -17.87
N ASP A 199 6.70 -11.37 -17.49
CA ASP A 199 7.78 -10.72 -16.76
C ASP A 199 7.30 -10.30 -15.36
N ALA A 200 8.09 -10.56 -14.34
CA ALA A 200 7.91 -9.94 -13.03
C ALA A 200 8.30 -8.46 -13.16
N ALA A 201 7.48 -7.58 -12.63
CA ALA A 201 7.49 -6.14 -12.73
C ALA A 201 8.84 -5.48 -13.12
N ALA A 202 9.08 -5.31 -14.39
CA ALA A 202 9.97 -4.28 -14.90
C ALA A 202 9.37 -2.88 -14.65
N LEU A 203 10.19 -1.82 -14.74
CA LEU A 203 9.70 -0.44 -14.65
C LEU A 203 8.50 -0.23 -15.58
N PRO A 204 7.45 0.46 -15.12
CA PRO A 204 6.26 0.66 -15.95
C PRO A 204 6.59 1.44 -17.22
N VAL A 205 6.07 0.99 -18.34
CA VAL A 205 6.09 1.76 -19.58
C VAL A 205 4.99 2.80 -19.51
N LEU A 206 5.39 4.06 -19.38
CA LEU A 206 4.43 5.15 -19.28
C LEU A 206 3.95 5.55 -20.67
N ARG A 207 2.64 5.66 -20.84
CA ARG A 207 2.05 6.20 -22.07
C ARG A 207 2.27 7.69 -22.14
N PRO A 208 2.55 8.26 -23.32
CA PRO A 208 2.59 9.70 -23.53
C PRO A 208 1.29 10.36 -23.06
N SER A 209 1.35 11.57 -22.58
CA SER A 209 0.16 12.35 -22.26
C SER A 209 -0.55 12.76 -23.57
N GLU A 210 -1.86 12.57 -23.62
CA GLU A 210 -2.70 13.18 -24.66
C GLU A 210 -2.86 14.68 -24.43
N HIS A 211 -2.66 15.17 -23.19
CA HIS A 211 -2.75 16.56 -22.82
C HIS A 211 -1.36 17.22 -22.85
N ILE A 212 -1.24 18.27 -23.64
CA ILE A 212 -0.07 19.14 -23.65
C ILE A 212 -0.24 20.17 -22.53
N LEU A 213 0.69 20.18 -21.61
CA LEU A 213 0.72 21.16 -20.52
C LEU A 213 0.99 22.56 -21.11
N ASN A 214 0.27 23.58 -20.63
CA ASN A 214 0.60 24.96 -20.92
C ASN A 214 1.88 25.41 -20.16
N GLU A 215 2.40 26.59 -20.47
CA GLU A 215 3.66 27.09 -19.89
C GLU A 215 3.63 27.12 -18.34
N GLN A 216 2.53 27.55 -17.74
CA GLN A 216 2.40 27.61 -16.27
C GLN A 216 2.37 26.21 -15.65
N GLN A 217 1.65 25.27 -16.26
CA GLN A 217 1.59 23.89 -15.83
C GLN A 217 2.96 23.19 -15.98
N GLN A 218 3.66 23.45 -17.08
CA GLN A 218 5.03 22.95 -17.31
C GLN A 218 5.99 23.49 -16.25
N ALA A 219 5.96 24.79 -15.96
CA ALA A 219 6.78 25.39 -14.92
C ALA A 219 6.49 24.79 -13.54
N ALA A 220 5.21 24.65 -13.17
CA ALA A 220 4.81 24.02 -11.91
C ALA A 220 5.32 22.57 -11.81
N SER A 221 5.14 21.77 -12.86
CA SER A 221 5.63 20.39 -12.89
C SER A 221 7.16 20.33 -12.81
N ALA A 222 7.88 21.21 -13.51
CA ALA A 222 9.33 21.28 -13.47
C ALA A 222 9.85 21.60 -12.05
N HIS A 223 9.20 22.53 -11.32
CA HIS A 223 9.56 22.84 -9.94
C HIS A 223 9.37 21.65 -9.00
N ILE A 224 8.27 20.91 -9.15
CA ILE A 224 8.02 19.69 -8.37
C ILE A 224 9.10 18.65 -8.66
N GLN A 225 9.42 18.41 -9.93
CA GLN A 225 10.44 17.46 -10.34
C GLN A 225 11.84 17.83 -9.84
N ALA A 226 12.19 19.11 -9.83
CA ALA A 226 13.47 19.60 -9.30
C ALA A 226 13.64 19.33 -7.78
N ALA A 227 12.56 18.97 -7.08
CA ALA A 227 12.58 18.63 -5.67
C ALA A 227 12.63 17.13 -5.39
N PHE A 228 12.69 16.26 -6.41
CA PHE A 228 12.77 14.82 -6.18
C PHE A 228 14.01 14.47 -5.35
N GLY A 229 13.82 13.56 -4.39
CA GLY A 229 14.86 13.14 -3.44
C GLY A 229 15.09 14.10 -2.27
N ARG A 230 14.31 15.18 -2.14
CA ARG A 230 14.34 16.09 -0.98
C ARG A 230 12.93 16.48 -0.53
N PHE A 231 12.79 16.77 0.74
CA PHE A 231 11.53 17.29 1.25
C PHE A 231 11.31 18.73 0.76
N GLN A 232 10.20 18.92 0.05
CA GLN A 232 9.72 20.24 -0.35
C GLN A 232 8.20 20.21 -0.42
N PRO A 233 7.48 20.99 0.37
CA PRO A 233 6.05 21.19 0.20
C PRO A 233 5.78 22.18 -0.92
N PHE A 234 4.76 21.90 -1.73
CA PHE A 234 4.24 22.75 -2.78
C PHE A 234 2.75 22.96 -2.57
N LEU A 235 2.28 24.18 -2.67
CA LEU A 235 0.88 24.51 -2.79
C LEU A 235 0.55 24.77 -4.26
N LEU A 236 -0.17 23.83 -4.89
CA LEU A 236 -0.65 23.98 -6.27
C LEU A 236 -2.04 24.63 -6.25
N TYR A 237 -2.05 25.96 -6.30
CA TYR A 237 -3.26 26.76 -6.32
C TYR A 237 -3.77 26.97 -7.73
N GLY A 238 -5.09 26.79 -7.93
CA GLY A 238 -5.74 27.04 -9.22
C GLY A 238 -7.23 26.72 -9.16
N ILE A 239 -8.03 27.44 -9.92
CA ILE A 239 -9.48 27.22 -9.99
C ILE A 239 -9.83 25.80 -10.42
N THR A 240 -11.05 25.37 -10.15
CA THR A 240 -11.57 24.09 -10.63
C THR A 240 -11.50 24.05 -12.16
N GLY A 241 -10.97 22.96 -12.72
CA GLY A 241 -10.78 22.82 -14.17
C GLY A 241 -9.50 23.48 -14.72
N SER A 242 -8.64 24.11 -13.90
CA SER A 242 -7.36 24.68 -14.34
C SER A 242 -6.31 23.66 -14.79
N GLY A 243 -6.60 22.37 -14.69
CA GLY A 243 -5.68 21.31 -15.08
C GLY A 243 -4.67 20.91 -14.00
N LYS A 244 -4.92 21.20 -12.71
CA LYS A 244 -4.07 20.73 -11.60
C LYS A 244 -3.77 19.23 -11.69
N THR A 245 -4.78 18.43 -12.07
CA THR A 245 -4.63 16.98 -12.20
C THR A 245 -3.58 16.59 -13.25
N GLU A 246 -3.46 17.35 -14.34
CA GLU A 246 -2.45 17.07 -15.38
C GLU A 246 -1.04 17.37 -14.89
N VAL A 247 -0.87 18.42 -14.06
CA VAL A 247 0.40 18.70 -13.39
C VAL A 247 0.77 17.57 -12.45
N TYR A 248 -0.19 17.06 -11.65
CA TYR A 248 0.05 15.88 -10.81
C TYR A 248 0.47 14.68 -11.64
N PHE A 249 -0.28 14.37 -12.71
CA PHE A 249 -0.01 13.18 -13.51
C PHE A 249 1.35 13.25 -14.22
N ASP A 250 1.81 14.43 -14.61
CA ASP A 250 3.15 14.58 -15.17
C ASP A 250 4.24 14.31 -14.11
N ALA A 251 4.12 14.89 -12.92
CA ALA A 251 5.05 14.63 -11.81
C ALA A 251 5.00 13.16 -11.36
N VAL A 252 3.80 12.57 -11.24
CA VAL A 252 3.59 11.15 -10.93
C VAL A 252 4.28 10.26 -11.96
N ALA A 253 4.12 10.56 -13.25
CA ALA A 253 4.73 9.79 -14.33
C ALA A 253 6.26 9.71 -14.18
N LYS A 254 6.92 10.81 -13.83
CA LYS A 254 8.38 10.85 -13.64
C LYS A 254 8.84 9.97 -12.49
N VAL A 255 8.17 10.07 -11.32
CA VAL A 255 8.49 9.24 -10.15
C VAL A 255 8.27 7.75 -10.44
N LEU A 256 7.19 7.42 -11.15
CA LEU A 256 6.91 6.04 -11.54
C LEU A 256 7.93 5.50 -12.54
N ALA A 257 8.46 6.34 -13.44
CA ALA A 257 9.53 5.97 -14.35
C ALA A 257 10.84 5.63 -13.63
N GLU A 258 11.08 6.24 -12.47
CA GLU A 258 12.20 5.90 -11.57
C GLU A 258 11.95 4.62 -10.75
N GLY A 259 10.77 4.00 -10.89
CA GLY A 259 10.37 2.80 -10.16
C GLY A 259 9.97 3.06 -8.71
N ARG A 260 9.88 4.31 -8.29
CA ARG A 260 9.48 4.71 -6.94
C ARG A 260 7.95 4.74 -6.80
N GLN A 261 7.48 4.82 -5.57
CA GLN A 261 6.05 4.81 -5.26
C GLN A 261 5.50 6.23 -5.12
N VAL A 262 4.23 6.37 -5.47
CA VAL A 262 3.47 7.61 -5.28
C VAL A 262 2.27 7.33 -4.37
N LEU A 263 2.07 8.18 -3.36
CA LEU A 263 0.85 8.23 -2.56
C LEU A 263 -0.02 9.39 -3.05
N PHE A 264 -1.21 9.07 -3.53
CA PHE A 264 -2.18 10.05 -4.02
C PHE A 264 -3.42 10.04 -3.10
N LEU A 265 -3.58 11.07 -2.29
CA LEU A 265 -4.70 11.22 -1.37
C LEU A 265 -5.77 12.12 -1.98
N LEU A 266 -7.02 11.66 -1.85
CA LEU A 266 -8.21 12.32 -2.38
C LEU A 266 -9.31 12.35 -1.34
N PRO A 267 -10.18 13.38 -1.32
CA PRO A 267 -11.45 13.31 -0.63
C PRO A 267 -12.30 12.13 -1.12
N GLU A 268 -13.14 11.56 -0.23
CA GLU A 268 -13.97 10.41 -0.62
C GLU A 268 -14.90 10.71 -1.80
N ILE A 269 -15.41 11.93 -1.89
CA ILE A 269 -16.30 12.38 -2.97
C ILE A 269 -15.57 12.49 -4.33
N ASN A 270 -14.25 12.69 -4.33
CA ASN A 270 -13.45 12.87 -5.53
C ASN A 270 -12.89 11.54 -6.06
N LEU A 271 -12.95 10.47 -5.27
CA LEU A 271 -12.55 9.13 -5.73
C LEU A 271 -13.63 8.50 -6.62
N THR A 272 -13.92 9.17 -7.73
CA THR A 272 -14.96 8.79 -8.65
C THR A 272 -14.50 7.73 -9.66
N PRO A 273 -15.42 6.94 -10.25
CA PRO A 273 -15.10 6.05 -11.36
C PRO A 273 -14.44 6.76 -12.55
N GLN A 274 -14.77 8.03 -12.77
CA GLN A 274 -14.17 8.85 -13.85
C GLN A 274 -12.69 9.12 -13.58
N LEU A 275 -12.32 9.53 -12.36
CA LEU A 275 -10.92 9.72 -12.00
C LEU A 275 -10.14 8.42 -12.13
N LEU A 276 -10.68 7.31 -11.61
CA LEU A 276 -10.04 6.00 -11.73
C LEU A 276 -9.86 5.57 -13.19
N LYS A 277 -10.83 5.88 -14.07
CA LYS A 277 -10.68 5.65 -15.52
C LYS A 277 -9.56 6.51 -16.12
N ARG A 278 -9.45 7.79 -15.74
CA ARG A 278 -8.35 8.67 -16.20
C ARG A 278 -6.98 8.15 -15.74
N VAL A 279 -6.89 7.73 -14.48
CA VAL A 279 -5.68 7.08 -13.95
C VAL A 279 -5.35 5.81 -14.74
N GLN A 280 -6.34 4.95 -14.98
CA GLN A 280 -6.16 3.72 -15.75
C GLN A 280 -5.76 3.99 -17.22
N ALA A 281 -6.32 5.01 -17.84
CA ALA A 281 -5.93 5.39 -19.20
C ALA A 281 -4.47 5.87 -19.26
N ARG A 282 -4.05 6.69 -18.30
CA ARG A 282 -2.70 7.26 -18.24
C ARG A 282 -1.64 6.27 -17.73
N PHE A 283 -1.99 5.43 -16.77
CA PHE A 283 -1.10 4.54 -16.02
C PHE A 283 -1.53 3.07 -16.12
N ALA A 284 -2.00 2.62 -17.29
CA ALA A 284 -2.55 1.27 -17.49
C ALA A 284 -1.58 0.16 -17.10
N ASP A 285 -0.28 0.37 -17.31
CA ASP A 285 0.77 -0.61 -17.08
C ASP A 285 1.43 -0.43 -15.69
N VAL A 286 0.88 0.45 -14.84
CA VAL A 286 1.39 0.71 -13.50
C VAL A 286 0.59 -0.09 -12.48
N PRO A 287 1.24 -0.95 -11.65
CA PRO A 287 0.56 -1.62 -10.56
C PRO A 287 -0.01 -0.61 -9.59
N THR A 288 -1.33 -0.55 -9.50
CA THR A 288 -2.07 0.42 -8.69
C THR A 288 -2.80 -0.27 -7.54
N ALA A 289 -2.69 0.29 -6.33
CA ALA A 289 -3.49 -0.05 -5.17
C ALA A 289 -4.54 1.05 -4.91
N VAL A 290 -5.81 0.66 -4.68
CA VAL A 290 -6.90 1.61 -4.42
C VAL A 290 -7.49 1.35 -3.04
N LEU A 291 -7.31 2.30 -2.12
CA LEU A 291 -7.58 2.16 -0.70
C LEU A 291 -8.68 3.14 -0.26
N HIS A 292 -9.93 2.69 -0.25
CA HIS A 292 -11.07 3.48 0.22
C HIS A 292 -12.10 2.63 0.99
N SER A 293 -13.06 3.28 1.62
CA SER A 293 -14.05 2.64 2.50
C SER A 293 -14.91 1.58 1.78
N GLN A 294 -15.22 1.79 0.50
CA GLN A 294 -16.06 0.90 -0.30
C GLN A 294 -15.31 -0.34 -0.85
N THR A 295 -13.98 -0.37 -0.77
CA THR A 295 -13.21 -1.55 -1.18
C THR A 295 -13.47 -2.71 -0.20
N ALA A 296 -13.77 -3.90 -0.73
CA ALA A 296 -13.96 -5.10 0.09
C ALA A 296 -12.75 -5.34 1.01
N ALA A 297 -12.99 -5.76 2.25
CA ALA A 297 -11.96 -5.87 3.28
C ALA A 297 -10.77 -6.75 2.86
N GLY A 298 -11.01 -7.87 2.17
CA GLY A 298 -9.96 -8.74 1.65
C GLY A 298 -9.12 -8.04 0.58
N ALA A 299 -9.75 -7.38 -0.40
CA ALA A 299 -9.06 -6.65 -1.45
C ALA A 299 -8.23 -5.50 -0.88
N ARG A 300 -8.77 -4.76 0.08
CA ARG A 300 -8.06 -3.67 0.78
C ARG A 300 -6.83 -4.19 1.54
N THR A 301 -6.92 -5.37 2.17
CA THR A 301 -5.77 -6.00 2.83
C THR A 301 -4.70 -6.38 1.82
N GLN A 302 -5.07 -6.95 0.66
CA GLN A 302 -4.13 -7.30 -0.40
C GLN A 302 -3.47 -6.05 -1.00
N ASP A 303 -4.22 -5.00 -1.29
CA ASP A 303 -3.68 -3.73 -1.83
C ASP A 303 -2.73 -3.04 -0.83
N TYR A 304 -3.06 -3.08 0.47
CA TYR A 304 -2.18 -2.60 1.53
C TYR A 304 -0.84 -3.37 1.57
N LEU A 305 -0.90 -4.69 1.46
CA LEU A 305 0.30 -5.54 1.42
C LEU A 305 1.09 -5.33 0.12
N ARG A 306 0.43 -5.19 -1.03
CA ARG A 306 1.09 -4.86 -2.31
C ARG A 306 1.85 -3.53 -2.24
N ALA A 307 1.27 -2.53 -1.59
CA ALA A 307 1.93 -1.24 -1.36
C ALA A 307 3.16 -1.39 -0.42
N MET A 308 3.01 -2.11 0.69
CA MET A 308 4.08 -2.38 1.65
C MET A 308 5.26 -3.12 1.02
N LEU A 309 4.99 -4.08 0.13
CA LEU A 309 5.99 -4.88 -0.56
C LEU A 309 6.59 -4.17 -1.80
N GLY A 310 6.16 -2.94 -2.09
CA GLY A 310 6.61 -2.19 -3.28
C GLY A 310 6.08 -2.75 -4.60
N GLN A 311 5.15 -3.70 -4.55
CA GLN A 311 4.50 -4.29 -5.73
C GLN A 311 3.49 -3.34 -6.38
N ALA A 312 2.78 -2.53 -5.60
CA ALA A 312 2.01 -1.40 -6.11
C ALA A 312 2.90 -0.15 -6.15
N LYS A 313 2.89 0.56 -7.27
CA LYS A 313 3.70 1.78 -7.49
C LYS A 313 2.87 3.05 -7.34
N LEU A 314 1.61 3.02 -7.74
CA LEU A 314 0.66 4.11 -7.54
C LEU A 314 -0.36 3.71 -6.46
N ILE A 315 -0.36 4.39 -5.35
CA ILE A 315 -1.28 4.16 -4.24
C ILE A 315 -2.27 5.32 -4.19
N ILE A 316 -3.52 5.03 -4.50
CA ILE A 316 -4.61 6.01 -4.49
C ILE A 316 -5.52 5.68 -3.32
N GLY A 317 -5.89 6.68 -2.55
CA GLY A 317 -6.80 6.43 -1.46
C GLY A 317 -7.33 7.68 -0.79
N THR A 318 -8.23 7.44 0.14
CA THR A 318 -8.81 8.48 0.96
C THR A 318 -8.00 8.64 2.27
N ARG A 319 -8.53 9.35 3.22
CA ARG A 319 -7.91 9.70 4.50
C ARG A 319 -7.07 8.59 5.15
N LEU A 320 -7.58 7.36 5.24
CA LEU A 320 -6.87 6.24 5.87
C LEU A 320 -5.62 5.79 5.10
N ALA A 321 -5.54 6.06 3.80
CA ALA A 321 -4.40 5.65 2.98
C ALA A 321 -3.09 6.35 3.41
N VAL A 322 -3.16 7.44 4.18
CA VAL A 322 -1.98 8.08 4.76
C VAL A 322 -1.17 7.13 5.64
N PHE A 323 -1.78 6.10 6.22
CA PHE A 323 -1.10 5.10 7.05
C PHE A 323 -0.59 3.87 6.27
N THR A 324 -0.78 3.80 4.97
CA THR A 324 -0.30 2.65 4.19
C THR A 324 1.23 2.63 4.18
N PRO A 325 1.88 1.54 4.61
CA PRO A 325 3.33 1.44 4.51
C PRO A 325 3.75 1.44 3.04
N LEU A 326 4.82 2.14 2.74
CA LEU A 326 5.42 2.23 1.40
C LEU A 326 6.89 1.84 1.49
N ALA A 327 7.35 1.11 0.50
CA ALA A 327 8.74 0.65 0.46
C ALA A 327 9.70 1.78 0.04
N ASP A 328 9.31 2.59 -0.96
CA ASP A 328 10.12 3.69 -1.50
C ASP A 328 9.22 4.79 -2.10
N VAL A 329 8.75 5.71 -1.26
CA VAL A 329 7.90 6.81 -1.71
C VAL A 329 8.72 7.95 -2.33
N GLY A 330 8.36 8.34 -3.54
CA GLY A 330 9.02 9.43 -4.29
C GLY A 330 8.22 10.72 -4.37
N LEU A 331 6.91 10.64 -4.17
CA LEU A 331 6.01 11.79 -4.23
C LEU A 331 4.76 11.51 -3.41
N ILE A 332 4.27 12.51 -2.71
CA ILE A 332 2.94 12.51 -2.08
C ILE A 332 2.12 13.63 -2.71
N VAL A 333 0.89 13.31 -3.12
CA VAL A 333 -0.10 14.29 -3.61
C VAL A 333 -1.31 14.27 -2.70
N VAL A 334 -1.79 15.42 -2.30
CA VAL A 334 -3.05 15.63 -1.58
C VAL A 334 -3.89 16.58 -2.40
N ASP A 335 -4.86 16.05 -3.11
CA ASP A 335 -5.77 16.86 -3.91
C ASP A 335 -6.93 17.37 -3.07
N GLU A 336 -7.39 18.60 -3.34
CA GLU A 336 -8.37 19.33 -2.53
C GLU A 336 -8.02 19.32 -1.03
N GLU A 337 -6.78 19.75 -0.70
CA GLU A 337 -6.18 19.66 0.64
C GLU A 337 -7.02 20.32 1.75
N HIS A 338 -7.88 21.27 1.36
CA HIS A 338 -8.77 22.00 2.26
C HIS A 338 -10.00 21.19 2.69
N ASP A 339 -10.28 20.05 2.02
CA ASP A 339 -11.50 19.28 2.27
C ASP A 339 -11.53 18.72 3.70
N GLY A 340 -12.64 18.96 4.40
CA GLY A 340 -12.85 18.52 5.78
C GLY A 340 -12.82 17.01 5.98
N SER A 341 -13.03 16.21 4.90
CA SER A 341 -13.00 14.75 4.98
C SER A 341 -11.61 14.18 5.31
N PHE A 342 -10.55 14.97 5.17
CA PHE A 342 -9.21 14.58 5.62
C PHE A 342 -9.06 14.60 7.15
N LYS A 343 -9.98 15.22 7.88
CA LYS A 343 -10.04 15.17 9.34
C LYS A 343 -10.84 13.97 9.81
N GLN A 344 -10.25 13.16 10.70
CA GLN A 344 -10.94 12.10 11.41
C GLN A 344 -11.62 12.67 12.65
N GLU A 345 -12.93 12.50 12.77
CA GLU A 345 -13.72 13.06 13.87
C GLU A 345 -13.77 12.17 15.12
N ASN A 346 -13.64 10.85 14.93
CA ASN A 346 -13.78 9.86 15.97
C ASN A 346 -12.48 9.11 16.22
N GLU A 347 -12.31 8.51 17.41
CA GLU A 347 -11.14 7.70 17.80
C GLU A 347 -9.83 8.49 17.67
N LEU A 348 -8.89 8.05 16.85
CA LEU A 348 -7.67 8.79 16.53
C LEU A 348 -8.04 9.99 15.64
N ARG A 349 -8.17 11.17 16.23
CA ARG A 349 -8.63 12.41 15.56
C ARG A 349 -7.51 13.08 14.77
N TYR A 350 -6.94 12.37 13.80
CA TYR A 350 -5.85 12.88 12.98
C TYR A 350 -6.32 13.70 11.78
N GLN A 351 -5.43 14.56 11.27
CA GLN A 351 -5.56 15.23 9.98
C GLN A 351 -4.62 14.57 8.97
N ALA A 352 -5.20 13.96 7.93
CA ALA A 352 -4.42 13.17 6.97
C ALA A 352 -3.45 14.04 6.15
N ARG A 353 -3.83 15.29 5.81
CA ARG A 353 -2.95 16.26 5.15
C ARG A 353 -1.68 16.49 5.98
N ASP A 354 -1.83 16.78 7.26
CA ASP A 354 -0.70 17.10 8.14
C ASP A 354 0.21 15.87 8.33
N LEU A 355 -0.39 14.67 8.48
CA LEU A 355 0.38 13.43 8.51
C LEU A 355 1.09 13.15 7.19
N ALA A 356 0.50 13.52 6.05
CA ALA A 356 1.13 13.39 4.74
C ALA A 356 2.36 14.31 4.61
N VAL A 357 2.27 15.55 5.10
CA VAL A 357 3.41 16.48 5.16
C VAL A 357 4.53 15.92 6.03
N TRP A 358 4.21 15.47 7.25
CA TRP A 358 5.18 14.83 8.13
C TRP A 358 5.83 13.62 7.47
N ARG A 359 5.02 12.79 6.80
CA ARG A 359 5.49 11.60 6.10
C ARG A 359 6.43 11.92 4.94
N ALA A 360 6.11 12.95 4.14
CA ALA A 360 6.96 13.42 3.05
C ALA A 360 8.32 13.91 3.59
N GLN A 361 8.32 14.61 4.72
CA GLN A 361 9.55 15.05 5.39
C GLN A 361 10.41 13.86 5.82
N GLN A 362 9.81 12.83 6.43
CA GLN A 362 10.55 11.63 6.87
C GLN A 362 11.09 10.81 5.70
N ALA A 363 10.41 10.84 4.57
CA ALA A 363 10.80 10.12 3.35
C ALA A 363 11.74 10.92 2.43
N ALA A 364 12.06 12.16 2.80
CA ALA A 364 12.83 13.08 1.95
C ALA A 364 12.28 13.17 0.51
N CYS A 365 10.94 13.32 0.37
CA CYS A 365 10.30 13.47 -0.92
C CYS A 365 9.41 14.73 -0.97
N PRO A 366 9.13 15.28 -2.16
CA PRO A 366 8.20 16.38 -2.29
C PRO A 366 6.77 15.97 -1.97
N ILE A 367 5.98 16.93 -1.50
CA ILE A 367 4.54 16.84 -1.34
C ILE A 367 3.85 17.97 -2.07
N VAL A 368 2.81 17.65 -2.82
CA VAL A 368 1.97 18.63 -3.51
C VAL A 368 0.60 18.66 -2.86
N LEU A 369 0.25 19.84 -2.31
CA LEU A 369 -1.07 20.14 -1.78
C LEU A 369 -1.82 20.93 -2.83
N GLY A 370 -2.87 20.35 -3.41
CA GLY A 370 -3.65 20.98 -4.46
C GLY A 370 -4.97 21.51 -3.94
N SER A 371 -5.34 22.72 -4.35
CA SER A 371 -6.62 23.31 -3.97
C SER A 371 -7.04 24.45 -4.89
N ALA A 372 -8.36 24.62 -5.04
CA ALA A 372 -8.94 25.85 -5.59
C ALA A 372 -9.17 26.89 -4.50
N THR A 373 -9.34 26.47 -3.24
CA THR A 373 -9.61 27.30 -2.06
C THR A 373 -8.73 26.82 -0.92
N PRO A 374 -7.41 27.10 -0.95
CA PRO A 374 -6.47 26.61 0.06
C PRO A 374 -6.89 26.93 1.48
N SER A 375 -6.59 26.01 2.41
CA SER A 375 -6.73 26.30 3.83
C SER A 375 -5.80 27.44 4.25
N LEU A 376 -6.19 28.20 5.29
CA LEU A 376 -5.35 29.30 5.79
C LEU A 376 -3.98 28.81 6.22
N GLU A 377 -3.89 27.63 6.82
CA GLU A 377 -2.64 27.00 7.23
C GLU A 377 -1.72 26.73 6.04
N SER A 378 -2.26 26.12 4.97
CA SER A 378 -1.49 25.84 3.76
C SER A 378 -1.07 27.12 3.05
N TRP A 379 -1.96 28.12 3.00
CA TRP A 379 -1.67 29.42 2.39
C TRP A 379 -0.57 30.19 3.12
N ASN A 380 -0.62 30.23 4.46
CA ASN A 380 0.39 30.93 5.26
C ASN A 380 1.76 30.25 5.27
N ASN A 381 1.82 28.94 4.96
CA ASN A 381 3.06 28.16 4.93
C ASN A 381 3.66 28.03 3.52
N ALA A 382 2.99 28.54 2.47
CA ALA A 382 3.45 28.54 1.09
C ALA A 382 4.22 29.82 0.76
#